data_694e70359f17e16c189ef7f15c23cc53
#
_entry.id   694e70359f17e16c189ef7f15c23cc53
#
_cell.length_a   1.000
_cell.length_b   1.000
_cell.length_c   1.000
_cell.angle_alpha   90.00
_cell.angle_beta   90.00
_cell.angle_gamma   90.00
#
_symmetry.space_group_name_H-M   'P 1'
#
loop_
_entity.id
_entity.type
_entity.pdbx_description
1 polymer ?
#
loop_
_entity_poly.entity_id
_entity_poly.type
_entity_poly.pdbx_seq_one_letter_code
_entity_poly.pdbx_strand_id
1 'polypeptide(L)'
;GVSGMSIEDTELPQPFGSVGRTKLLSIPEGVGKMKAALDARQDPNLIIAGRTSAPGVTNMEDALERAMAYEKVGVDAIFLVGVKTKEQLEKISDAISIPIILGGGGSSDMMDLDYLSEKNVRICLQGHQPFSAAVKAIYDTMKALREGTPPEELQGIASAELMKKVTNITDYENMFDKYLK
;
A
#
# COMPACT_ATOMS: atom_id res chain seq x y z
N GLY A 1 13.35 -12.36 -5.53
CA GLY A 1 13.61 -11.04 -5.00
C GLY A 1 12.39 -10.14 -5.08
N VAL A 2 12.41 -9.05 -4.31
CA VAL A 2 11.42 -7.97 -4.39
C VAL A 2 12.05 -6.76 -5.06
N SER A 3 11.27 -5.97 -5.79
CA SER A 3 11.75 -4.77 -6.49
C SER A 3 11.79 -3.54 -5.58
N GLY A 4 11.06 -3.55 -4.47
CA GLY A 4 11.03 -2.46 -3.50
C GLY A 4 10.42 -2.87 -2.18
N MET A 5 10.70 -2.10 -1.15
CA MET A 5 10.13 -2.25 0.18
C MET A 5 9.92 -0.89 0.82
N SER A 6 9.03 -0.83 1.79
CA SER A 6 8.87 0.36 2.63
C SER A 6 9.27 0.05 4.07
N ILE A 7 9.99 0.99 4.68
CA ILE A 7 10.37 0.95 6.09
C ILE A 7 9.57 2.02 6.82
N GLU A 8 8.78 1.63 7.80
CA GLU A 8 7.93 2.58 8.52
C GLU A 8 8.50 2.98 9.88
N ASP A 9 8.14 4.19 10.30
CA ASP A 9 8.53 4.79 11.57
C ASP A 9 7.54 4.54 12.71
N THR A 10 6.66 3.55 12.56
CA THR A 10 5.75 3.14 13.63
C THR A 10 6.49 2.39 14.73
N GLU A 11 6.19 2.69 16.00
CA GLU A 11 6.67 1.95 17.15
C GLU A 11 6.06 0.53 17.17
N LEU A 12 6.91 -0.50 17.13
CA LEU A 12 6.52 -1.91 17.12
C LEU A 12 7.36 -2.72 18.13
N PRO A 13 6.80 -3.79 18.75
CA PRO A 13 5.38 -4.17 18.70
C PRO A 13 4.50 -3.17 19.45
N GLN A 14 3.25 -3.05 19.03
CA GLN A 14 2.30 -2.24 19.77
C GLN A 14 2.06 -2.86 21.15
N PRO A 15 2.12 -2.09 22.26
CA PRO A 15 1.85 -2.61 23.59
C PRO A 15 0.44 -3.21 23.69
N PHE A 16 0.30 -4.30 24.44
CA PHE A 16 -1.00 -4.92 24.71
C PHE A 16 -1.98 -3.88 25.27
N GLY A 17 -3.19 -3.84 24.75
CA GLY A 17 -4.22 -2.87 25.14
C GLY A 17 -4.09 -1.47 24.50
N SER A 18 -3.09 -1.21 23.66
CA SER A 18 -2.93 0.05 22.93
C SER A 18 -3.65 0.07 21.56
N VAL A 19 -4.59 -0.84 21.34
CA VAL A 19 -5.33 -0.97 20.09
C VAL A 19 -5.91 0.39 19.67
N GLY A 20 -5.55 0.85 18.47
CA GLY A 20 -5.99 2.12 17.90
C GLY A 20 -5.13 3.35 18.28
N ARG A 21 -4.05 3.20 19.03
CA ARG A 21 -3.10 4.29 19.34
C ARG A 21 -1.74 4.03 18.71
N THR A 22 -1.65 4.31 17.42
CA THR A 22 -0.36 4.28 16.72
C THR A 22 0.55 5.36 17.30
N LYS A 23 1.80 4.98 17.65
CA LYS A 23 2.86 5.90 18.01
C LYS A 23 3.96 5.83 16.96
N LEU A 24 4.59 6.96 16.73
CA LEU A 24 5.74 7.04 15.84
C LEU A 24 7.03 7.10 16.65
N LEU A 25 8.08 6.50 16.11
CA LEU A 25 9.44 6.68 16.56
C LEU A 25 9.84 8.16 16.48
N SER A 26 10.82 8.59 17.25
CA SER A 26 11.43 9.91 17.04
C SER A 26 12.04 10.02 15.64
N ILE A 27 12.16 11.23 15.11
CA ILE A 27 12.77 11.44 13.78
C ILE A 27 14.19 10.84 13.72
N PRO A 28 15.09 11.03 14.71
CA PRO A 28 16.40 10.40 14.69
C PRO A 28 16.37 8.86 14.65
N GLU A 29 15.44 8.23 15.38
CA GLU A 29 15.26 6.76 15.34
C GLU A 29 14.72 6.31 13.99
N GLY A 30 13.74 7.02 13.42
CA GLY A 30 13.23 6.76 12.08
C GLY A 30 14.35 6.87 11.03
N VAL A 31 15.15 7.92 11.07
CA VAL A 31 16.33 8.10 10.20
C VAL A 31 17.33 6.96 10.37
N GLY A 32 17.62 6.55 11.61
CA GLY A 32 18.49 5.40 11.89
C GLY A 32 17.99 4.11 11.26
N LYS A 33 16.67 3.88 11.32
CA LYS A 33 16.00 2.72 10.73
C LYS A 33 16.08 2.73 9.20
N MET A 34 15.83 3.88 8.55
CA MET A 34 15.99 4.04 7.10
C MET A 34 17.44 3.82 6.67
N LYS A 35 18.40 4.40 7.41
CA LYS A 35 19.82 4.22 7.15
C LYS A 35 20.23 2.76 7.25
N ALA A 36 19.79 2.03 8.25
CA ALA A 36 20.10 0.60 8.39
C ALA A 36 19.61 -0.22 7.20
N ALA A 37 18.42 0.10 6.66
CA ALA A 37 17.91 -0.57 5.46
C ALA A 37 18.74 -0.23 4.22
N LEU A 38 19.13 1.04 4.05
CA LEU A 38 19.99 1.48 2.94
C LEU A 38 21.38 0.84 3.01
N ASP A 39 22.00 0.79 4.19
CA ASP A 39 23.31 0.18 4.39
C ASP A 39 23.29 -1.35 4.14
N ALA A 40 22.15 -2.01 4.39
CA ALA A 40 21.96 -3.44 4.15
C ALA A 40 21.62 -3.80 2.69
N ARG A 41 21.30 -2.80 1.84
CA ARG A 41 20.94 -3.00 0.44
C ARG A 41 22.11 -3.54 -0.38
N GLN A 42 21.93 -4.72 -0.98
CA GLN A 42 22.94 -5.34 -1.85
C GLN A 42 22.71 -5.06 -3.34
N ASP A 43 21.44 -5.02 -3.75
CA ASP A 43 21.05 -4.68 -5.12
C ASP A 43 20.70 -3.19 -5.19
N PRO A 44 21.46 -2.37 -5.95
CA PRO A 44 21.21 -0.94 -6.08
C PRO A 44 19.85 -0.62 -6.72
N ASN A 45 19.23 -1.57 -7.42
CA ASN A 45 17.90 -1.41 -8.02
C ASN A 45 16.75 -1.67 -7.03
N LEU A 46 17.04 -2.19 -5.83
CA LEU A 46 16.03 -2.35 -4.80
C LEU A 46 15.60 -0.99 -4.26
N ILE A 47 14.35 -0.62 -4.47
CA ILE A 47 13.77 0.63 -3.97
C ILE A 47 13.50 0.52 -2.46
N ILE A 48 14.00 1.49 -1.68
CA ILE A 48 13.71 1.62 -0.25
C ILE A 48 12.92 2.91 -0.04
N ALA A 49 11.64 2.76 0.32
CA ALA A 49 10.77 3.88 0.62
C ALA A 49 10.69 4.13 2.14
N GLY A 50 10.91 5.37 2.55
CA GLY A 50 10.65 5.82 3.92
C GLY A 50 9.15 6.04 4.13
N ARG A 51 8.52 5.24 5.02
CA ARG A 51 7.09 5.31 5.27
C ARG A 51 6.80 6.00 6.59
N THR A 52 5.87 6.96 6.55
CA THR A 52 5.33 7.60 7.75
C THR A 52 3.82 7.74 7.71
N SER A 53 3.20 7.60 8.88
CA SER A 53 1.77 7.86 9.12
C SER A 53 1.56 9.20 9.84
N ALA A 54 2.58 10.04 9.95
CA ALA A 54 2.52 11.32 10.65
C ALA A 54 1.35 12.23 10.20
N PRO A 55 0.98 12.30 8.90
CA PRO A 55 -0.17 13.11 8.48
C PRO A 55 -1.48 12.76 9.20
N GLY A 56 -1.64 11.49 9.60
CA GLY A 56 -2.84 11.02 10.29
C GLY A 56 -2.68 10.81 11.80
N VAL A 57 -1.44 10.70 12.30
CA VAL A 57 -1.14 10.34 13.70
C VAL A 57 -0.72 11.54 14.52
N THR A 58 0.09 12.41 13.97
CA THR A 58 0.61 13.63 14.62
C THR A 58 0.05 14.88 13.96
N ASN A 59 0.79 15.50 13.06
CA ASN A 59 0.38 16.68 12.29
C ASN A 59 1.20 16.81 11.00
N MET A 60 0.89 17.83 10.20
CA MET A 60 1.56 18.04 8.91
C MET A 60 2.99 18.58 9.04
N GLU A 61 3.29 19.30 10.08
CA GLU A 61 4.63 19.84 10.37
C GLU A 61 5.59 18.67 10.66
N ASP A 62 5.22 17.75 11.54
CA ASP A 62 5.99 16.52 11.82
C ASP A 62 6.12 15.63 10.58
N ALA A 63 5.04 15.51 9.78
CA ALA A 63 5.09 14.78 8.51
C ALA A 63 6.11 15.36 7.53
N LEU A 64 6.16 16.68 7.42
CA LEU A 64 7.10 17.39 6.58
C LEU A 64 8.54 17.21 7.04
N GLU A 65 8.80 17.40 8.34
CA GLU A 65 10.13 17.18 8.92
C GLU A 65 10.64 15.76 8.69
N ARG A 66 9.78 14.76 8.85
CA ARG A 66 10.11 13.34 8.57
C ARG A 66 10.42 13.11 7.10
N ALA A 67 9.57 13.60 6.20
CA ALA A 67 9.78 13.42 4.76
C ALA A 67 11.13 13.99 4.31
N MET A 68 11.46 15.21 4.75
CA MET A 68 12.75 15.85 4.48
C MET A 68 13.93 15.09 5.10
N ALA A 69 13.78 14.61 6.34
CA ALA A 69 14.83 13.86 7.02
C ALA A 69 15.09 12.50 6.35
N TYR A 70 14.05 11.83 5.87
CA TYR A 70 14.17 10.54 5.18
C TYR A 70 14.72 10.72 3.76
N GLU A 71 14.33 11.75 3.02
CA GLU A 71 14.98 12.11 1.76
C GLU A 71 16.46 12.37 1.96
N LYS A 72 16.80 13.17 2.97
CA LYS A 72 18.21 13.52 3.27
C LYS A 72 19.07 12.31 3.61
N VAL A 73 18.53 11.26 4.23
CA VAL A 73 19.29 10.02 4.52
C VAL A 73 19.44 9.15 3.29
N GLY A 74 18.69 9.40 2.21
CA GLY A 74 18.88 8.78 0.90
C GLY A 74 17.87 7.69 0.55
N VAL A 75 16.65 7.69 1.14
CA VAL A 75 15.59 6.79 0.68
C VAL A 75 15.17 7.16 -0.76
N ASP A 76 14.71 6.18 -1.52
CA ASP A 76 14.39 6.36 -2.95
C ASP A 76 12.98 6.94 -3.18
N ALA A 77 12.09 6.84 -2.18
CA ALA A 77 10.74 7.39 -2.21
C ALA A 77 10.22 7.66 -0.81
N ILE A 78 9.20 8.52 -0.69
CA ILE A 78 8.44 8.73 0.55
C ILE A 78 7.07 8.06 0.42
N PHE A 79 6.71 7.24 1.40
CA PHE A 79 5.40 6.61 1.48
C PHE A 79 4.57 7.28 2.59
N LEU A 80 3.55 8.02 2.20
CA LEU A 80 2.69 8.79 3.10
C LEU A 80 1.38 8.05 3.35
N VAL A 81 1.01 7.92 4.61
CA VAL A 81 -0.28 7.39 5.04
C VAL A 81 -1.03 8.48 5.82
N GLY A 82 -2.30 8.70 5.47
CA GLY A 82 -3.15 9.66 6.17
C GLY A 82 -3.20 11.07 5.55
N VAL A 83 -2.60 11.29 4.39
CA VAL A 83 -2.84 12.50 3.58
C VAL A 83 -4.26 12.46 3.04
N LYS A 84 -5.04 13.53 3.25
CA LYS A 84 -6.47 13.59 2.92
C LYS A 84 -6.84 14.69 1.94
N THR A 85 -6.02 15.76 1.83
CA THR A 85 -6.32 16.93 1.00
C THR A 85 -5.16 17.29 0.08
N LYS A 86 -5.47 18.04 -0.98
CA LYS A 86 -4.47 18.55 -1.93
C LYS A 86 -3.43 19.43 -1.23
N GLU A 87 -3.86 20.32 -0.33
CA GLU A 87 -2.98 21.21 0.41
C GLU A 87 -1.97 20.47 1.29
N GLN A 88 -2.39 19.33 1.86
CA GLN A 88 -1.49 18.47 2.62
C GLN A 88 -0.43 17.83 1.72
N LEU A 89 -0.84 17.34 0.54
CA LEU A 89 0.08 16.76 -0.43
C LEU A 89 1.06 17.80 -0.97
N GLU A 90 0.57 18.99 -1.32
CA GLU A 90 1.36 20.10 -1.85
C GLU A 90 2.48 20.52 -0.89
N LYS A 91 2.18 20.66 0.39
CA LYS A 91 3.20 21.01 1.41
C LYS A 91 4.39 20.04 1.41
N ILE A 92 4.14 18.75 1.23
CA ILE A 92 5.21 17.75 1.22
C ILE A 92 5.88 17.69 -0.16
N SER A 93 5.09 17.64 -1.23
CA SER A 93 5.58 17.57 -2.61
C SER A 93 6.46 18.76 -2.99
N ASP A 94 6.16 19.96 -2.49
CA ASP A 94 6.96 21.17 -2.76
C ASP A 94 8.29 21.19 -1.95
N ALA A 95 8.42 20.37 -0.92
CA ALA A 95 9.58 20.35 -0.02
C ALA A 95 10.56 19.19 -0.29
N ILE A 96 10.16 18.17 -1.03
CA ILE A 96 10.99 17.01 -1.38
C ILE A 96 11.06 16.82 -2.91
N SER A 97 12.11 16.18 -3.38
CA SER A 97 12.34 15.95 -4.81
C SER A 97 12.11 14.50 -5.25
N ILE A 98 12.12 13.56 -4.30
CA ILE A 98 11.97 12.14 -4.59
C ILE A 98 10.50 11.74 -4.77
N PRO A 99 10.23 10.61 -5.46
CA PRO A 99 8.87 10.13 -5.70
C PRO A 99 8.05 9.90 -4.43
N ILE A 100 6.73 10.13 -4.54
CA ILE A 100 5.77 9.93 -3.47
C ILE A 100 4.91 8.69 -3.76
N ILE A 101 4.69 7.88 -2.73
CA ILE A 101 3.68 6.82 -2.67
C ILE A 101 2.59 7.30 -1.70
N LEU A 102 1.33 7.31 -2.14
CA LEU A 102 0.19 7.61 -1.28
C LEU A 102 -0.48 6.33 -0.79
N GLY A 103 -0.71 6.26 0.52
CA GLY A 103 -1.36 5.12 1.18
C GLY A 103 -2.86 4.97 0.92
N GLY A 104 -3.42 5.80 0.07
CA GLY A 104 -4.85 5.81 -0.25
C GLY A 104 -5.71 6.52 0.79
N GLY A 105 -7.02 6.62 0.53
CA GLY A 105 -8.01 7.16 1.48
C GLY A 105 -8.24 8.67 1.40
N GLY A 106 -7.78 9.33 0.35
CA GLY A 106 -8.12 10.73 0.06
C GLY A 106 -9.56 10.91 -0.42
N SER A 107 -10.01 12.16 -0.50
CA SER A 107 -11.28 12.54 -1.16
C SER A 107 -11.23 12.19 -2.66
N SER A 108 -12.38 12.28 -3.35
CA SER A 108 -12.43 12.09 -4.81
C SER A 108 -11.46 12.98 -5.57
N ASP A 109 -11.21 14.20 -5.06
CA ASP A 109 -10.27 15.16 -5.64
C ASP A 109 -8.82 14.69 -5.60
N MET A 110 -8.49 13.76 -4.69
CA MET A 110 -7.18 13.10 -4.60
C MET A 110 -7.03 11.92 -5.56
N MET A 111 -8.01 11.67 -6.42
CA MET A 111 -7.97 10.61 -7.44
C MET A 111 -7.70 11.14 -8.85
N ASP A 112 -7.43 12.44 -8.99
CA ASP A 112 -7.00 13.08 -10.23
C ASP A 112 -5.55 12.67 -10.55
N LEU A 113 -5.37 11.79 -11.52
CA LEU A 113 -4.07 11.19 -11.84
C LEU A 113 -3.09 12.21 -12.45
N ASP A 114 -3.58 13.20 -13.20
CA ASP A 114 -2.74 14.24 -13.77
C ASP A 114 -2.19 15.12 -12.66
N TYR A 115 -3.04 15.60 -11.75
CA TYR A 115 -2.64 16.33 -10.58
C TYR A 115 -1.65 15.53 -9.71
N LEU A 116 -1.93 14.27 -9.43
CA LEU A 116 -1.02 13.43 -8.64
C LEU A 116 0.35 13.27 -9.31
N SER A 117 0.36 13.12 -10.64
CA SER A 117 1.60 13.03 -11.42
C SER A 117 2.41 14.33 -11.35
N GLU A 118 1.77 15.50 -11.45
CA GLU A 118 2.40 16.81 -11.28
C GLU A 118 3.02 16.98 -9.89
N LYS A 119 2.39 16.43 -8.87
CA LYS A 119 2.88 16.43 -7.48
C LYS A 119 3.87 15.29 -7.16
N ASN A 120 4.48 14.71 -8.18
CA ASN A 120 5.47 13.63 -8.09
C ASN A 120 4.97 12.36 -7.40
N VAL A 121 3.65 12.13 -7.32
CA VAL A 121 3.07 10.88 -6.88
C VAL A 121 3.20 9.86 -8.01
N ARG A 122 3.86 8.73 -7.74
CA ARG A 122 4.06 7.66 -8.73
C ARG A 122 3.23 6.42 -8.43
N ILE A 123 2.80 6.25 -7.19
CA ILE A 123 1.92 5.16 -6.77
C ILE A 123 0.86 5.74 -5.84
N CYS A 124 -0.42 5.49 -6.15
CA CYS A 124 -1.54 5.80 -5.27
C CYS A 124 -2.31 4.52 -4.97
N LEU A 125 -2.27 4.06 -3.72
CA LEU A 125 -2.94 2.83 -3.29
C LEU A 125 -4.44 3.07 -3.13
N GLN A 126 -5.25 2.12 -3.62
CA GLN A 126 -6.72 2.20 -3.58
C GLN A 126 -7.33 1.63 -2.28
N GLY A 127 -6.48 1.33 -1.28
CA GLY A 127 -6.91 0.78 0.00
C GLY A 127 -7.14 -0.73 -0.02
N HIS A 128 -7.86 -1.23 1.00
CA HIS A 128 -8.03 -2.66 1.26
C HIS A 128 -9.44 -3.19 0.89
N GLN A 129 -10.23 -2.43 0.14
CA GLN A 129 -11.59 -2.79 -0.27
C GLN A 129 -11.69 -4.16 -0.94
N PRO A 130 -10.77 -4.57 -1.83
CA PRO A 130 -10.82 -5.91 -2.43
C PRO A 130 -10.76 -7.03 -1.39
N PHE A 131 -9.96 -6.88 -0.32
CA PHE A 131 -9.92 -7.85 0.78
C PHE A 131 -11.24 -7.87 1.56
N SER A 132 -11.79 -6.71 1.90
CA SER A 132 -13.08 -6.61 2.60
C SER A 132 -14.23 -7.20 1.76
N ALA A 133 -14.21 -6.99 0.44
CA ALA A 133 -15.16 -7.59 -0.48
C ALA A 133 -15.03 -9.13 -0.51
N ALA A 134 -13.80 -9.66 -0.53
CA ALA A 134 -13.56 -11.10 -0.46
C ALA A 134 -14.07 -11.70 0.84
N VAL A 135 -13.80 -11.06 1.99
CA VAL A 135 -14.32 -11.50 3.31
C VAL A 135 -15.85 -11.52 3.31
N LYS A 136 -16.49 -10.48 2.79
CA LYS A 136 -17.96 -10.41 2.67
C LYS A 136 -18.51 -11.52 1.80
N ALA A 137 -17.93 -11.75 0.63
CA ALA A 137 -18.37 -12.81 -0.29
C ALA A 137 -18.24 -14.20 0.34
N ILE A 138 -17.11 -14.50 1.00
CA ILE A 138 -16.89 -15.77 1.69
C ILE A 138 -17.90 -15.94 2.82
N TYR A 139 -18.11 -14.90 3.64
CA TYR A 139 -19.08 -14.94 4.73
C TYR A 139 -20.51 -15.25 4.23
N ASP A 140 -20.96 -14.54 3.19
CA ASP A 140 -22.32 -14.74 2.65
C ASP A 140 -22.49 -16.14 2.06
N THR A 141 -21.50 -16.61 1.33
CA THR A 141 -21.50 -17.96 0.74
C THR A 141 -21.58 -19.03 1.83
N MET A 142 -20.73 -18.94 2.85
CA MET A 142 -20.71 -19.91 3.95
C MET A 142 -22.02 -19.88 4.76
N LYS A 143 -22.60 -18.69 4.95
CA LYS A 143 -23.89 -18.53 5.61
C LYS A 143 -25.00 -19.18 4.80
N ALA A 144 -25.12 -18.92 3.51
CA ALA A 144 -26.12 -19.51 2.63
C ALA A 144 -26.05 -21.04 2.62
N LEU A 145 -24.83 -21.61 2.50
CA LEU A 145 -24.61 -23.06 2.57
C LEU A 145 -25.08 -23.64 3.92
N ARG A 146 -24.77 -22.98 5.03
CA ARG A 146 -25.18 -23.43 6.37
C ARG A 146 -26.71 -23.37 6.54
N GLU A 147 -27.38 -22.41 5.89
CA GLU A 147 -28.82 -22.26 5.90
C GLU A 147 -29.54 -23.19 4.90
N GLY A 148 -28.77 -24.05 4.19
CA GLY A 148 -29.29 -25.12 3.33
C GLY A 148 -29.46 -24.73 1.86
N THR A 149 -28.93 -23.59 1.43
CA THR A 149 -28.92 -23.22 0.00
C THR A 149 -28.06 -24.20 -0.77
N PRO A 150 -28.58 -24.88 -1.82
CA PRO A 150 -27.78 -25.78 -2.65
C PRO A 150 -26.63 -25.02 -3.33
N PRO A 151 -25.44 -25.66 -3.54
CA PRO A 151 -24.29 -25.02 -4.16
C PRO A 151 -24.60 -24.37 -5.53
N GLU A 152 -25.45 -24.99 -6.33
CA GLU A 152 -25.87 -24.50 -7.65
C GLU A 152 -26.77 -23.26 -7.62
N GLU A 153 -27.37 -22.96 -6.46
CA GLU A 153 -28.25 -21.80 -6.25
C GLU A 153 -27.52 -20.61 -5.62
N LEU A 154 -26.24 -20.78 -5.26
CA LEU A 154 -25.45 -19.72 -4.65
C LEU A 154 -25.31 -18.51 -5.59
N GLN A 155 -25.47 -17.32 -5.01
CA GLN A 155 -25.33 -16.06 -5.75
C GLN A 155 -23.95 -15.42 -5.52
N GLY A 156 -23.52 -14.57 -6.47
CA GLY A 156 -22.26 -13.84 -6.36
C GLY A 156 -21.02 -14.71 -6.58
N ILE A 157 -21.18 -15.92 -7.14
CA ILE A 157 -20.08 -16.81 -7.48
C ILE A 157 -19.43 -16.37 -8.80
N ALA A 158 -18.11 -16.44 -8.88
CA ALA A 158 -17.39 -16.14 -10.11
C ALA A 158 -17.84 -17.08 -11.26
N SER A 159 -18.15 -16.50 -12.42
CA SER A 159 -18.49 -17.29 -13.60
C SER A 159 -17.29 -18.11 -14.09
N ALA A 160 -17.56 -19.20 -14.82
CA ALA A 160 -16.50 -20.00 -15.44
C ALA A 160 -15.62 -19.16 -16.38
N GLU A 161 -16.20 -18.17 -17.06
CA GLU A 161 -15.47 -17.24 -17.92
C GLU A 161 -14.52 -16.35 -17.12
N LEU A 162 -15.00 -15.75 -16.03
CA LEU A 162 -14.16 -14.95 -15.13
C LEU A 162 -13.02 -15.81 -14.55
N MET A 163 -13.33 -17.03 -14.10
CA MET A 163 -12.31 -17.96 -13.60
C MET A 163 -11.24 -18.26 -14.64
N LYS A 164 -11.62 -18.56 -15.89
CA LYS A 164 -10.66 -18.77 -16.98
C LYS A 164 -9.74 -17.56 -17.17
N LYS A 165 -10.31 -16.35 -17.16
CA LYS A 165 -9.56 -15.11 -17.34
C LYS A 165 -8.54 -14.88 -16.23
N VAL A 166 -8.94 -15.02 -14.96
CA VAL A 166 -8.06 -14.70 -13.83
C VAL A 166 -7.02 -15.78 -13.50
N THR A 167 -7.24 -17.02 -13.98
CA THR A 167 -6.31 -18.14 -13.82
C THR A 167 -5.39 -18.35 -15.03
N ASN A 168 -5.53 -17.53 -16.09
CA ASN A 168 -4.75 -17.65 -17.33
C ASN A 168 -4.77 -19.06 -17.93
N ILE A 169 -5.89 -19.79 -17.83
CA ILE A 169 -5.95 -21.21 -18.18
C ILE A 169 -5.63 -21.44 -19.66
N THR A 170 -6.01 -20.50 -20.53
CA THR A 170 -5.70 -20.57 -21.96
C THR A 170 -4.19 -20.57 -22.24
N ASP A 171 -3.41 -19.80 -21.48
CA ASP A 171 -1.96 -19.78 -21.62
C ASP A 171 -1.35 -21.14 -21.18
N TYR A 172 -1.88 -21.73 -20.11
CA TYR A 172 -1.46 -23.07 -19.68
C TYR A 172 -1.81 -24.13 -20.73
N GLU A 173 -3.02 -24.10 -21.30
CA GLU A 173 -3.45 -25.02 -22.36
C GLU A 173 -2.52 -24.89 -23.58
N ASN A 174 -2.19 -23.68 -24.02
CA ASN A 174 -1.27 -23.43 -25.11
C ASN A 174 0.14 -23.96 -24.83
N MET A 175 0.65 -23.77 -23.59
CA MET A 175 1.96 -24.30 -23.20
C MET A 175 1.93 -25.84 -23.17
N PHE A 176 0.87 -26.42 -22.63
CA PHE A 176 0.68 -27.88 -22.62
C PHE A 176 0.72 -28.45 -24.03
N ASP A 177 -0.04 -27.87 -24.96
CA ASP A 177 -0.09 -28.31 -26.36
C ASP A 177 1.27 -28.17 -27.05
N LYS A 178 2.00 -27.12 -26.74
CA LYS A 178 3.30 -26.81 -27.35
C LYS A 178 4.43 -27.72 -26.86
N TYR A 179 4.43 -28.10 -25.58
CA TYR A 179 5.58 -28.72 -24.96
C TYR A 179 5.35 -30.17 -24.46
N LEU A 180 4.11 -30.58 -24.31
CA LEU A 180 3.76 -31.88 -23.72
C LEU A 180 2.95 -32.81 -24.62
N LYS A 181 2.62 -32.39 -25.84
CA LYS A 181 2.13 -33.21 -26.95
C LYS A 181 3.21 -33.25 -28.02
#